data_a7a61216627cc61c186e629c888f864c
#
_entry.id   a7a61216627cc61c186e629c888f864c
#
_cell.length_a   1.000
_cell.length_b   1.000
_cell.length_c   1.000
_cell.angle_alpha   90.00
_cell.angle_beta   90.00
_cell.angle_gamma   90.00
#
_symmetry.space_group_name_H-M   'P 1'
#
loop_
_entity.id
_entity.type
_entity.pdbx_description
1 polymer ?
#
loop_
_entity_poly.entity_id
_entity_poly.type
_entity_poly.pdbx_seq_one_letter_code
_entity_poly.pdbx_strand_id
1 'polypeptide(L)'
;KIEVSILKDQATVLIDTTGSSLFKRGYRTEKGGDPIKENMAAAILMLSNWYPDKPLIDPTCGSGTFCIEAAMIARNMAPGLRRTFSFEEWNWMDDRLIHEVRQEASRKINREIELDIMGTDIDARMVEIAKENAQKAGVSRDITFKQMRVQDLHSDKINGVIISNPPYGERLSDDEGVTKLYTEMGHVFAPLKTWSKFILTSDEGFESKFGSKADKKRKLYNGTLKVDLYQYFGERVKRQIKA
;
A
#
# COMPACT_ATOMS: atom_id res chain seq x y z
N LYS A 1 -25.90 1.75 -12.65
CA LYS A 1 -26.32 0.45 -12.09
C LYS A 1 -27.29 0.74 -10.96
N ILE A 2 -28.44 0.02 -10.96
CA ILE A 2 -29.43 0.05 -9.87
C ILE A 2 -29.42 -1.34 -9.23
N GLU A 3 -29.40 -1.40 -7.92
CA GLU A 3 -29.47 -2.63 -7.13
C GLU A 3 -30.71 -2.60 -6.27
N VAL A 4 -31.47 -3.68 -6.27
CA VAL A 4 -32.67 -3.84 -5.44
C VAL A 4 -32.44 -5.02 -4.50
N SER A 5 -32.52 -4.77 -3.22
CA SER A 5 -32.44 -5.78 -2.16
C SER A 5 -33.79 -5.90 -1.46
N ILE A 6 -34.29 -7.12 -1.32
CA ILE A 6 -35.53 -7.39 -0.59
C ILE A 6 -35.17 -8.23 0.64
N LEU A 7 -35.47 -7.70 1.82
CA LEU A 7 -35.24 -8.38 3.09
C LEU A 7 -36.40 -8.11 4.04
N LYS A 8 -37.04 -9.15 4.58
CA LYS A 8 -38.16 -9.06 5.52
C LYS A 8 -39.29 -8.12 5.02
N ASP A 9 -39.72 -8.33 3.77
CA ASP A 9 -40.78 -7.57 3.07
C ASP A 9 -40.45 -6.06 2.88
N GLN A 10 -39.21 -5.67 3.07
CA GLN A 10 -38.74 -4.34 2.77
C GLN A 10 -37.83 -4.36 1.52
N ALA A 11 -38.17 -3.52 0.56
CA ALA A 11 -37.35 -3.30 -0.64
C ALA A 11 -36.45 -2.08 -0.44
N THR A 12 -35.12 -2.26 -0.62
CA THR A 12 -34.14 -1.18 -0.65
C THR A 12 -33.64 -1.02 -2.08
N VAL A 13 -33.77 0.19 -2.63
CA VAL A 13 -33.27 0.54 -3.95
C VAL A 13 -31.99 1.36 -3.79
N LEU A 14 -30.90 0.87 -4.37
CA LEU A 14 -29.57 1.51 -4.33
C LEU A 14 -29.19 1.94 -5.75
N ILE A 15 -28.65 3.15 -5.86
CA ILE A 15 -28.11 3.66 -7.11
C ILE A 15 -26.58 3.67 -6.96
N ASP A 16 -25.89 2.92 -7.83
CA ASP A 16 -24.42 2.89 -7.85
C ASP A 16 -23.89 4.16 -8.53
N THR A 17 -23.39 5.07 -7.72
CA THR A 17 -22.78 6.34 -8.17
C THR A 17 -21.34 6.14 -8.61
N THR A 18 -20.70 5.07 -8.21
CA THR A 18 -19.26 4.84 -8.35
C THR A 18 -18.89 4.23 -9.70
N GLY A 19 -19.65 3.22 -10.15
CA GLY A 19 -19.32 2.40 -11.31
C GLY A 19 -18.20 1.39 -11.03
N SER A 20 -17.00 1.61 -11.56
CA SER A 20 -15.85 0.76 -11.23
C SER A 20 -15.51 0.84 -9.75
N SER A 21 -15.10 -0.30 -9.15
CA SER A 21 -14.73 -0.37 -7.74
C SER A 21 -13.71 0.69 -7.33
N LEU A 22 -13.86 1.29 -6.14
CA LEU A 22 -13.04 2.42 -5.67
C LEU A 22 -11.55 2.08 -5.50
N PHE A 23 -11.18 0.82 -5.36
CA PHE A 23 -9.77 0.44 -5.33
C PHE A 23 -9.08 0.66 -6.67
N LYS A 24 -9.80 0.67 -7.80
CA LYS A 24 -9.23 0.98 -9.11
C LYS A 24 -8.96 2.47 -9.22
N ARG A 25 -7.73 2.89 -8.91
CA ARG A 25 -7.29 4.30 -8.97
C ARG A 25 -7.02 4.78 -10.40
N GLY A 26 -6.84 3.86 -11.35
CA GLY A 26 -6.55 4.16 -12.75
C GLY A 26 -5.06 4.12 -13.14
N TYR A 27 -4.13 3.98 -12.18
CA TYR A 27 -2.71 3.90 -12.50
C TYR A 27 -2.21 2.50 -12.84
N ARG A 28 -2.87 1.46 -12.36
CA ARG A 28 -2.45 0.07 -12.60
C ARG A 28 -2.99 -0.42 -13.93
N THR A 29 -2.11 -0.75 -14.86
CA THR A 29 -2.47 -1.25 -16.20
C THR A 29 -2.12 -2.72 -16.39
N GLU A 30 -1.06 -3.21 -15.75
CA GLU A 30 -0.66 -4.59 -15.81
C GLU A 30 -0.84 -5.29 -14.46
N LYS A 31 -1.31 -6.52 -14.52
CA LYS A 31 -1.50 -7.39 -13.37
C LYS A 31 -0.31 -8.33 -13.30
N GLY A 32 0.68 -8.00 -12.52
CA GLY A 32 1.67 -8.97 -12.08
C GLY A 32 1.08 -9.75 -10.91
N GLY A 33 0.54 -10.95 -11.14
CA GLY A 33 -0.09 -11.75 -10.09
C GLY A 33 -1.39 -11.13 -9.55
N ASP A 34 -1.77 -11.46 -8.31
CA ASP A 34 -2.93 -10.88 -7.59
C ASP A 34 -2.42 -9.88 -6.53
N PRO A 35 -2.13 -8.64 -6.93
CA PRO A 35 -1.55 -7.64 -6.03
C PRO A 35 -2.56 -7.21 -4.98
N ILE A 36 -2.06 -6.66 -3.85
CA ILE A 36 -2.92 -6.03 -2.86
C ILE A 36 -3.78 -4.93 -3.51
N LYS A 37 -5.05 -4.85 -3.12
CA LYS A 37 -5.94 -3.77 -3.60
C LYS A 37 -5.45 -2.43 -3.08
N GLU A 38 -5.53 -1.40 -3.91
CA GLU A 38 -5.02 -0.06 -3.61
C GLU A 38 -5.65 0.54 -2.35
N ASN A 39 -6.97 0.41 -2.19
CA ASN A 39 -7.67 0.89 -1.00
C ASN A 39 -7.26 0.14 0.28
N MET A 40 -6.90 -1.15 0.17
CA MET A 40 -6.37 -1.91 1.29
C MET A 40 -4.96 -1.46 1.65
N ALA A 41 -4.10 -1.24 0.66
CA ALA A 41 -2.76 -0.69 0.88
C ALA A 41 -2.83 0.69 1.55
N ALA A 42 -3.70 1.59 1.07
CA ALA A 42 -3.95 2.89 1.70
C ALA A 42 -4.42 2.75 3.15
N ALA A 43 -5.37 1.84 3.43
CA ALA A 43 -5.86 1.60 4.79
C ALA A 43 -4.76 1.07 5.72
N ILE A 44 -3.88 0.17 5.24
CA ILE A 44 -2.75 -0.33 6.03
C ILE A 44 -1.73 0.79 6.31
N LEU A 45 -1.44 1.65 5.33
CA LEU A 45 -0.60 2.83 5.52
C LEU A 45 -1.18 3.76 6.59
N MET A 46 -2.48 4.02 6.58
CA MET A 46 -3.17 4.83 7.61
C MET A 46 -3.19 4.15 8.99
N LEU A 47 -3.16 2.81 9.05
CA LEU A 47 -3.05 2.03 10.30
C LEU A 47 -1.61 1.94 10.80
N SER A 48 -0.63 2.18 9.95
CA SER A 48 0.78 2.23 10.32
C SER A 48 1.10 3.52 11.06
N ASN A 49 2.27 3.59 11.64
CA ASN A 49 2.79 4.82 12.24
C ASN A 49 3.73 5.58 11.29
N TRP A 50 3.59 5.34 9.99
CA TRP A 50 4.29 6.10 8.99
C TRP A 50 3.66 7.47 8.78
N TYR A 51 4.52 8.47 8.65
CA TYR A 51 4.19 9.84 8.28
C TYR A 51 5.19 10.30 7.22
N PRO A 52 4.87 11.31 6.41
CA PRO A 52 5.70 11.74 5.28
C PRO A 52 7.14 12.16 5.63
N ASP A 53 7.41 12.51 6.88
CA ASP A 53 8.73 12.85 7.40
C ASP A 53 9.59 11.63 7.77
N LYS A 54 9.06 10.41 7.59
CA LYS A 54 9.75 9.17 7.92
C LYS A 54 10.10 8.38 6.66
N PRO A 55 11.28 7.73 6.64
CA PRO A 55 11.58 6.77 5.57
C PRO A 55 10.55 5.64 5.51
N LEU A 56 10.16 5.25 4.30
CA LEU A 56 9.32 4.09 4.03
C LEU A 56 10.04 3.12 3.11
N ILE A 57 10.03 1.85 3.44
CA ILE A 57 10.57 0.79 2.58
C ILE A 57 9.54 -0.32 2.40
N ASP A 58 9.28 -0.70 1.15
CA ASP A 58 8.62 -1.95 0.78
C ASP A 58 9.63 -2.89 0.11
N PRO A 59 10.15 -3.91 0.83
CA PRO A 59 11.22 -4.77 0.34
C PRO A 59 10.75 -5.89 -0.61
N THR A 60 9.45 -6.00 -0.84
CA THR A 60 8.82 -6.95 -1.77
C THR A 60 7.70 -6.26 -2.53
N CYS A 61 8.07 -5.12 -3.15
CA CYS A 61 7.07 -4.12 -3.58
C CYS A 61 6.17 -4.58 -4.74
N GLY A 62 6.55 -5.62 -5.47
CA GLY A 62 5.80 -6.08 -6.61
C GLY A 62 5.52 -4.93 -7.58
N SER A 63 4.26 -4.68 -7.88
CA SER A 63 3.82 -3.58 -8.76
C SER A 63 3.85 -2.18 -8.09
N GLY A 64 4.43 -2.04 -6.89
CA GLY A 64 4.66 -0.77 -6.21
C GLY A 64 3.48 -0.19 -5.43
N THR A 65 2.44 -0.98 -5.14
CA THR A 65 1.18 -0.45 -4.60
C THR A 65 1.35 0.32 -3.29
N PHE A 66 2.07 -0.21 -2.29
CA PHE A 66 2.28 0.50 -1.03
C PHE A 66 3.05 1.81 -1.23
N CYS A 67 4.12 1.78 -2.01
CA CYS A 67 4.92 2.98 -2.27
C CYS A 67 4.11 4.07 -2.98
N ILE A 68 3.29 3.69 -3.97
CA ILE A 68 2.46 4.61 -4.75
C ILE A 68 1.36 5.23 -3.87
N GLU A 69 0.61 4.41 -3.12
CA GLU A 69 -0.44 4.91 -2.22
C GLU A 69 0.17 5.79 -1.11
N ALA A 70 1.35 5.46 -0.59
CA ALA A 70 2.05 6.30 0.38
C ALA A 70 2.39 7.68 -0.20
N ALA A 71 2.97 7.74 -1.38
CA ALA A 71 3.29 9.01 -2.05
C ALA A 71 2.03 9.83 -2.34
N MET A 72 0.94 9.18 -2.79
CA MET A 72 -0.34 9.85 -3.03
C MET A 72 -0.94 10.43 -1.74
N ILE A 73 -0.91 9.67 -0.63
CA ILE A 73 -1.39 10.12 0.69
C ILE A 73 -0.54 11.32 1.16
N ALA A 74 0.78 11.20 1.11
CA ALA A 74 1.70 12.26 1.54
C ALA A 74 1.49 13.57 0.76
N ARG A 75 1.25 13.46 -0.54
CA ARG A 75 0.95 14.61 -1.40
C ARG A 75 -0.48 15.11 -1.31
N ASN A 76 -1.32 14.52 -0.48
CA ASN A 76 -2.75 14.83 -0.41
C ASN A 76 -3.45 14.71 -1.78
N MET A 77 -3.10 13.71 -2.56
CA MET A 77 -3.71 13.45 -3.86
C MET A 77 -5.01 12.68 -3.67
N ALA A 78 -6.11 13.23 -4.16
CA ALA A 78 -7.41 12.56 -4.12
C ALA A 78 -7.37 11.27 -4.96
N PRO A 79 -7.70 10.10 -4.38
CA PRO A 79 -7.59 8.80 -5.07
C PRO A 79 -8.54 8.65 -6.27
N GLY A 80 -9.58 9.49 -6.35
CA GLY A 80 -10.52 9.54 -7.46
C GLY A 80 -10.14 10.48 -8.61
N LEU A 81 -9.06 11.25 -8.49
CA LEU A 81 -8.73 12.33 -9.40
C LEU A 81 -8.50 11.88 -10.86
N ARG A 82 -8.00 10.66 -11.04
CA ARG A 82 -7.61 10.10 -12.35
C ARG A 82 -8.57 9.02 -12.87
N ARG A 83 -9.75 8.91 -12.29
CA ARG A 83 -10.81 7.99 -12.74
C ARG A 83 -12.10 8.72 -13.02
N THR A 84 -13.00 8.07 -13.74
CA THR A 84 -14.39 8.50 -13.91
C THR A 84 -15.31 7.77 -12.94
N PHE A 85 -16.46 8.37 -12.67
CA PHE A 85 -17.51 7.80 -11.83
C PHE A 85 -18.80 7.72 -12.63
N SER A 86 -19.65 6.72 -12.37
CA SER A 86 -20.91 6.55 -13.12
C SER A 86 -21.85 7.74 -13.00
N PHE A 87 -21.81 8.50 -11.89
CA PHE A 87 -22.66 9.67 -11.73
C PHE A 87 -22.30 10.82 -12.69
N GLU A 88 -21.07 10.85 -13.19
CA GLU A 88 -20.61 11.88 -14.14
C GLU A 88 -21.34 11.80 -15.50
N GLU A 89 -21.87 10.62 -15.84
CA GLU A 89 -22.61 10.36 -17.09
C GLU A 89 -24.11 10.63 -16.97
N TRP A 90 -24.60 11.08 -15.82
CA TRP A 90 -26.03 11.28 -15.63
C TRP A 90 -26.47 12.63 -16.22
N ASN A 91 -27.57 12.61 -16.99
CA ASN A 91 -28.08 13.78 -17.74
C ASN A 91 -28.42 15.02 -16.88
N TRP A 92 -28.61 14.85 -15.56
CA TRP A 92 -28.91 15.91 -14.61
C TRP A 92 -27.67 16.36 -13.81
N MET A 93 -26.50 15.78 -14.07
CA MET A 93 -25.26 16.19 -13.43
C MET A 93 -24.66 17.39 -14.20
N ASP A 94 -24.24 18.39 -13.46
CA ASP A 94 -23.58 19.57 -14.04
C ASP A 94 -22.07 19.31 -14.20
N ASP A 95 -21.62 19.26 -15.44
CA ASP A 95 -20.21 19.06 -15.80
C ASP A 95 -19.29 20.15 -15.20
N ARG A 96 -19.80 21.38 -15.01
CA ARG A 96 -19.03 22.44 -14.38
C ARG A 96 -18.72 22.15 -12.94
N LEU A 97 -19.70 21.60 -12.19
CA LEU A 97 -19.50 21.19 -10.80
C LEU A 97 -18.44 20.08 -10.68
N ILE A 98 -18.51 19.09 -11.58
CA ILE A 98 -17.51 18.01 -11.64
C ILE A 98 -16.11 18.61 -11.87
N HIS A 99 -16.00 19.53 -12.82
CA HIS A 99 -14.74 20.18 -13.15
C HIS A 99 -14.19 21.02 -11.98
N GLU A 100 -15.04 21.80 -11.32
CA GLU A 100 -14.68 22.62 -10.15
C GLU A 100 -14.16 21.76 -9.00
N VAL A 101 -14.86 20.66 -8.66
CA VAL A 101 -14.45 19.74 -7.59
C VAL A 101 -13.08 19.09 -7.92
N ARG A 102 -12.86 18.70 -9.19
CA ARG A 102 -11.58 18.15 -9.62
C ARG A 102 -10.46 19.19 -9.58
N GLN A 103 -10.74 20.42 -9.95
CA GLN A 103 -9.77 21.51 -9.84
C GLN A 103 -9.43 21.82 -8.38
N GLU A 104 -10.43 21.87 -7.50
CA GLU A 104 -10.20 22.06 -6.06
C GLU A 104 -9.31 20.95 -5.48
N ALA A 105 -9.63 19.69 -5.77
CA ALA A 105 -8.81 18.55 -5.35
C ALA A 105 -7.37 18.65 -5.88
N SER A 106 -7.20 19.09 -7.13
CA SER A 106 -5.88 19.26 -7.75
C SER A 106 -5.06 20.39 -7.11
N ARG A 107 -5.72 21.49 -6.69
CA ARG A 107 -5.05 22.60 -5.98
C ARG A 107 -4.57 22.22 -4.59
N LYS A 108 -5.21 21.23 -3.94
CA LYS A 108 -4.85 20.74 -2.61
C LYS A 108 -3.64 19.79 -2.61
N ILE A 109 -3.13 19.43 -3.78
CA ILE A 109 -1.94 18.57 -3.88
C ILE A 109 -0.72 19.33 -3.35
N ASN A 110 -0.06 18.77 -2.33
CA ASN A 110 1.21 19.27 -1.84
C ASN A 110 2.34 18.87 -2.81
N ARG A 111 2.85 19.83 -3.57
CA ARG A 111 3.88 19.62 -4.59
C ARG A 111 5.30 19.79 -4.06
N GLU A 112 5.47 20.39 -2.89
CA GLU A 112 6.76 20.79 -2.33
C GLU A 112 7.31 19.76 -1.31
N ILE A 113 6.49 18.78 -0.92
CA ILE A 113 6.92 17.78 0.04
C ILE A 113 8.01 16.88 -0.56
N GLU A 114 9.09 16.71 0.19
CA GLU A 114 10.15 15.73 -0.10
C GLU A 114 9.82 14.42 0.61
N LEU A 115 9.89 13.31 -0.10
CA LEU A 115 9.54 11.99 0.41
C LEU A 115 10.74 11.04 0.31
N ASP A 116 10.85 10.19 1.30
CA ASP A 116 11.86 9.14 1.34
C ASP A 116 11.17 7.78 1.29
N ILE A 117 10.79 7.37 0.08
CA ILE A 117 10.07 6.13 -0.19
C ILE A 117 10.90 5.25 -1.12
N MET A 118 11.14 4.01 -0.72
CA MET A 118 11.86 3.01 -1.51
C MET A 118 11.03 1.74 -1.64
N GLY A 119 10.89 1.25 -2.86
CA GLY A 119 10.37 -0.08 -3.17
C GLY A 119 11.45 -0.96 -3.77
N THR A 120 11.59 -2.18 -3.29
CA THR A 120 12.51 -3.15 -3.88
C THR A 120 11.81 -4.46 -4.20
N ASP A 121 12.27 -5.14 -5.23
CA ASP A 121 11.81 -6.47 -5.59
C ASP A 121 12.98 -7.27 -6.20
N ILE A 122 12.95 -8.59 -6.05
CA ILE A 122 13.96 -9.46 -6.67
C ILE A 122 13.75 -9.58 -8.18
N ASP A 123 12.51 -9.44 -8.66
CA ASP A 123 12.14 -9.50 -10.07
C ASP A 123 12.28 -8.11 -10.72
N ALA A 124 13.27 -7.96 -11.60
CA ALA A 124 13.50 -6.73 -12.35
C ALA A 124 12.27 -6.29 -13.16
N ARG A 125 11.47 -7.24 -13.66
CA ARG A 125 10.24 -6.95 -14.41
C ARG A 125 9.19 -6.28 -13.51
N MET A 126 9.07 -6.74 -12.26
CA MET A 126 8.16 -6.12 -11.29
C MET A 126 8.59 -4.70 -10.93
N VAL A 127 9.91 -4.46 -10.84
CA VAL A 127 10.48 -3.11 -10.62
C VAL A 127 10.11 -2.16 -11.76
N GLU A 128 10.19 -2.61 -13.02
CA GLU A 128 9.78 -1.77 -14.16
C GLU A 128 8.27 -1.50 -14.17
N ILE A 129 7.44 -2.51 -13.88
CA ILE A 129 5.98 -2.32 -13.71
C ILE A 129 5.68 -1.30 -12.60
N ALA A 130 6.39 -1.37 -11.47
CA ALA A 130 6.23 -0.42 -10.37
C ALA A 130 6.57 1.02 -10.78
N LYS A 131 7.65 1.21 -11.55
CA LYS A 131 8.04 2.52 -12.11
C LYS A 131 6.98 3.08 -13.05
N GLU A 132 6.46 2.25 -13.96
CA GLU A 132 5.40 2.64 -14.89
C GLU A 132 4.11 3.02 -14.15
N ASN A 133 3.70 2.23 -13.15
CA ASN A 133 2.54 2.51 -12.32
C ASN A 133 2.72 3.84 -11.55
N ALA A 134 3.90 4.09 -10.98
CA ALA A 134 4.20 5.34 -10.30
C ALA A 134 4.18 6.55 -11.26
N GLN A 135 4.64 6.37 -12.49
CA GLN A 135 4.55 7.39 -13.53
C GLN A 135 3.09 7.71 -13.87
N LYS A 136 2.27 6.68 -14.09
CA LYS A 136 0.82 6.84 -14.35
C LYS A 136 0.09 7.46 -13.16
N ALA A 137 0.50 7.14 -11.93
CA ALA A 137 -0.01 7.78 -10.71
C ALA A 137 0.46 9.23 -10.55
N GLY A 138 1.53 9.65 -11.25
CA GLY A 138 2.13 10.99 -11.16
C GLY A 138 3.00 11.20 -9.93
N VAL A 139 3.56 10.12 -9.37
CA VAL A 139 4.41 10.12 -8.16
C VAL A 139 5.79 9.47 -8.38
N SER A 140 6.20 9.30 -9.65
CA SER A 140 7.46 8.63 -9.98
C SER A 140 8.71 9.32 -9.43
N ARG A 141 8.65 10.64 -9.18
CA ARG A 141 9.77 11.41 -8.59
C ARG A 141 9.91 11.22 -7.08
N ASP A 142 8.89 10.66 -6.44
CA ASP A 142 8.79 10.51 -4.99
C ASP A 142 9.29 9.17 -4.51
N ILE A 143 9.51 8.23 -5.42
CA ILE A 143 9.75 6.84 -5.08
C ILE A 143 11.00 6.35 -5.82
N THR A 144 11.89 5.74 -5.07
CA THR A 144 13.02 5.02 -5.63
C THR A 144 12.70 3.54 -5.74
N PHE A 145 12.61 3.01 -6.96
CA PHE A 145 12.46 1.56 -7.18
C PHE A 145 13.78 0.94 -7.61
N LYS A 146 14.17 -0.19 -6.97
CA LYS A 146 15.41 -0.91 -7.25
C LYS A 146 15.18 -2.42 -7.29
N GLN A 147 15.87 -3.11 -8.21
CA GLN A 147 16.00 -4.55 -8.10
C GLN A 147 16.94 -4.86 -6.93
N MET A 148 16.45 -5.59 -5.92
CA MET A 148 17.23 -5.92 -4.74
C MET A 148 16.61 -7.14 -4.04
N ARG A 149 17.46 -8.01 -3.51
CA ARG A 149 17.01 -9.09 -2.61
C ARG A 149 16.79 -8.53 -1.22
N VAL A 150 15.85 -9.12 -0.48
CA VAL A 150 15.59 -8.71 0.92
C VAL A 150 16.85 -8.81 1.78
N GLN A 151 17.67 -9.84 1.57
CA GLN A 151 18.93 -10.06 2.31
C GLN A 151 19.96 -8.95 2.14
N ASP A 152 19.88 -8.16 1.05
CA ASP A 152 20.82 -7.08 0.73
C ASP A 152 20.32 -5.73 1.25
N LEU A 153 19.14 -5.70 1.88
CA LEU A 153 18.57 -4.48 2.43
C LEU A 153 19.32 -4.04 3.69
N HIS A 154 19.79 -2.82 3.68
CA HIS A 154 20.35 -2.16 4.86
C HIS A 154 19.95 -0.68 4.87
N SER A 155 19.93 -0.07 6.04
CA SER A 155 19.65 1.36 6.18
C SER A 155 20.31 1.91 7.44
N ASP A 156 21.01 3.04 7.28
CA ASP A 156 21.57 3.82 8.39
C ASP A 156 20.55 4.85 8.94
N LYS A 157 19.38 4.95 8.31
CA LYS A 157 18.32 5.86 8.74
C LYS A 157 17.60 5.32 9.98
N ILE A 158 17.04 6.23 10.74
CA ILE A 158 16.29 5.93 11.98
C ILE A 158 14.81 6.27 11.83
N ASN A 159 13.97 5.70 12.68
CA ASN A 159 12.52 5.98 12.76
C ASN A 159 11.73 5.68 11.48
N GLY A 160 12.25 4.82 10.61
CA GLY A 160 11.56 4.44 9.40
C GLY A 160 10.43 3.44 9.61
N VAL A 161 9.75 3.13 8.53
CA VAL A 161 8.71 2.11 8.47
C VAL A 161 9.00 1.13 7.33
N ILE A 162 8.97 -0.15 7.63
CA ILE A 162 8.90 -1.21 6.65
C ILE A 162 7.45 -1.65 6.54
N ILE A 163 6.94 -1.69 5.33
CA ILE A 163 5.62 -2.21 5.02
C ILE A 163 5.76 -3.21 3.88
N SER A 164 5.17 -4.38 3.99
CA SER A 164 5.40 -5.44 3.00
C SER A 164 4.20 -6.38 2.89
N ASN A 165 3.91 -6.80 1.67
CA ASN A 165 3.02 -7.91 1.34
C ASN A 165 3.84 -8.97 0.60
N PRO A 166 4.70 -9.71 1.32
CA PRO A 166 5.55 -10.71 0.70
C PRO A 166 4.71 -11.80 0.05
N PRO A 167 5.25 -12.57 -0.89
CA PRO A 167 4.52 -13.69 -1.48
C PRO A 167 4.16 -14.73 -0.42
N TYR A 168 2.94 -15.26 -0.50
CA TYR A 168 2.40 -16.30 0.39
C TYR A 168 1.44 -17.22 -0.38
N GLY A 169 1.17 -18.42 0.16
CA GLY A 169 0.28 -19.40 -0.45
C GLY A 169 0.75 -19.86 -1.84
N GLU A 170 -0.17 -19.97 -2.80
CA GLU A 170 0.09 -20.46 -4.15
C GLU A 170 1.08 -19.61 -4.97
N ARG A 171 1.54 -18.46 -4.46
CA ARG A 171 2.48 -17.57 -5.15
C ARG A 171 3.93 -18.04 -5.09
N LEU A 172 4.25 -18.90 -4.15
CA LEU A 172 5.50 -19.65 -4.12
C LEU A 172 5.13 -21.12 -4.17
N SER A 173 5.62 -21.82 -5.17
CA SER A 173 5.33 -23.23 -5.44
C SER A 173 5.89 -24.18 -4.37
N ASP A 174 6.58 -23.65 -3.35
CA ASP A 174 7.12 -24.43 -2.24
C ASP A 174 7.09 -23.67 -0.89
N ASP A 175 6.78 -24.36 0.19
CA ASP A 175 6.84 -23.85 1.57
C ASP A 175 8.27 -23.51 2.02
N GLU A 176 9.29 -24.06 1.39
CA GLU A 176 10.71 -23.80 1.73
C GLU A 176 11.12 -22.39 1.30
N GLY A 177 10.71 -21.95 0.10
CA GLY A 177 11.00 -20.60 -0.38
C GLY A 177 10.36 -19.52 0.47
N VAL A 178 9.10 -19.73 0.91
CA VAL A 178 8.40 -18.82 1.84
C VAL A 178 9.11 -18.77 3.17
N THR A 179 9.43 -19.92 3.72
CA THR A 179 10.12 -20.04 5.03
C THR A 179 11.47 -19.34 4.99
N LYS A 180 12.24 -19.56 3.93
CA LYS A 180 13.53 -18.89 3.72
C LYS A 180 13.37 -17.37 3.67
N LEU A 181 12.42 -16.85 2.86
CA LEU A 181 12.16 -15.42 2.75
C LEU A 181 11.82 -14.79 4.10
N TYR A 182 10.92 -15.42 4.88
CA TYR A 182 10.51 -14.87 6.18
C TYR A 182 11.65 -14.91 7.20
N THR A 183 12.49 -15.93 7.17
CA THR A 183 13.69 -16.02 8.01
C THR A 183 14.70 -14.93 7.62
N GLU A 184 14.94 -14.71 6.33
CA GLU A 184 15.78 -13.63 5.83
C GLU A 184 15.25 -12.25 6.26
N MET A 185 13.93 -12.02 6.12
CA MET A 185 13.28 -10.77 6.59
C MET A 185 13.52 -10.56 8.08
N GLY A 186 13.35 -11.61 8.90
CA GLY A 186 13.60 -11.54 10.34
C GLY A 186 15.02 -11.12 10.69
N HIS A 187 16.01 -11.75 10.05
CA HIS A 187 17.42 -11.42 10.25
C HIS A 187 17.78 -10.00 9.79
N VAL A 188 17.33 -9.60 8.62
CA VAL A 188 17.63 -8.28 8.01
C VAL A 188 16.95 -7.14 8.77
N PHE A 189 15.74 -7.36 9.29
CA PHE A 189 15.01 -6.30 9.99
C PHE A 189 15.33 -6.22 11.48
N ALA A 190 15.98 -7.22 12.07
CA ALA A 190 16.35 -7.24 13.49
C ALA A 190 17.28 -6.07 13.89
N PRO A 191 18.32 -5.68 13.11
CA PRO A 191 19.17 -4.54 13.43
C PRO A 191 18.45 -3.19 13.35
N LEU A 192 17.36 -3.09 12.61
CA LEU A 192 16.59 -1.86 12.40
C LEU A 192 15.66 -1.60 13.61
N LYS A 193 16.25 -1.41 14.80
CA LYS A 193 15.50 -1.34 16.08
C LYS A 193 14.51 -0.19 16.15
N THR A 194 14.83 0.95 15.57
CA THR A 194 13.97 2.14 15.56
C THR A 194 12.90 2.12 14.47
N TRP A 195 12.95 1.11 13.59
CA TRP A 195 12.00 0.96 12.50
C TRP A 195 10.81 0.13 12.93
N SER A 196 9.61 0.59 12.62
CA SER A 196 8.40 -0.22 12.73
C SER A 196 8.22 -1.08 11.50
N LYS A 197 7.70 -2.31 11.65
CA LYS A 197 7.50 -3.26 10.55
C LYS A 197 6.04 -3.68 10.53
N PHE A 198 5.45 -3.65 9.34
CA PHE A 198 4.06 -4.03 9.08
C PHE A 198 4.05 -5.04 7.95
N ILE A 199 3.84 -6.30 8.28
CA ILE A 199 3.92 -7.41 7.33
C ILE A 199 2.55 -8.05 7.17
N LEU A 200 2.06 -8.07 5.94
CA LEU A 200 0.77 -8.67 5.61
C LEU A 200 0.99 -10.07 5.02
N THR A 201 0.40 -11.09 5.62
CA THR A 201 0.46 -12.47 5.09
C THR A 201 -0.73 -13.30 5.55
N SER A 202 -1.06 -14.36 4.79
CA SER A 202 -2.02 -15.38 5.19
C SER A 202 -1.37 -16.55 5.96
N ASP A 203 -0.04 -16.57 6.07
CA ASP A 203 0.69 -17.64 6.76
C ASP A 203 0.55 -17.51 8.28
N GLU A 204 -0.18 -18.41 8.90
CA GLU A 204 -0.38 -18.44 10.36
C GLU A 204 0.92 -18.76 11.12
N GLY A 205 1.90 -19.42 10.48
CA GLY A 205 3.23 -19.73 11.01
C GLY A 205 4.26 -18.61 10.86
N PHE A 206 3.88 -17.45 10.35
CA PHE A 206 4.79 -16.34 10.03
C PHE A 206 5.72 -15.96 11.18
N GLU A 207 5.21 -15.77 12.41
CA GLU A 207 6.01 -15.36 13.57
C GLU A 207 7.13 -16.35 13.90
N SER A 208 6.86 -17.63 13.74
CA SER A 208 7.87 -18.68 13.97
C SER A 208 8.98 -18.63 12.93
N LYS A 209 8.62 -18.43 11.65
CA LYS A 209 9.55 -18.32 10.52
C LYS A 209 10.35 -17.01 10.57
N PHE A 210 9.69 -15.92 10.94
CA PHE A 210 10.29 -14.59 11.10
C PHE A 210 11.21 -14.48 12.33
N GLY A 211 11.04 -15.36 13.31
CA GLY A 211 11.88 -15.47 14.51
C GLY A 211 11.53 -14.51 15.65
N SER A 212 10.40 -13.80 15.56
CA SER A 212 9.91 -12.97 16.67
C SER A 212 8.40 -12.84 16.68
N LYS A 213 7.83 -12.65 17.88
CA LYS A 213 6.41 -12.37 18.05
C LYS A 213 6.11 -10.91 17.73
N ALA A 214 4.98 -10.67 17.05
CA ALA A 214 4.49 -9.32 16.78
C ALA A 214 3.94 -8.66 18.05
N ASP A 215 4.14 -7.34 18.18
CA ASP A 215 3.54 -6.55 19.25
C ASP A 215 2.00 -6.50 19.10
N LYS A 216 1.53 -6.55 17.86
CA LYS A 216 0.11 -6.55 17.54
C LYS A 216 -0.17 -7.31 16.24
N LYS A 217 -1.32 -7.98 16.20
CA LYS A 217 -1.81 -8.67 15.02
C LYS A 217 -3.23 -8.19 14.69
N ARG A 218 -3.49 -7.90 13.42
CA ARG A 218 -4.84 -7.52 12.94
C ARG A 218 -5.28 -8.45 11.83
N LYS A 219 -6.45 -9.05 12.00
CA LYS A 219 -7.12 -9.80 10.94
C LYS A 219 -7.72 -8.84 9.92
N LEU A 220 -7.41 -9.06 8.66
CA LEU A 220 -7.92 -8.32 7.51
C LEU A 220 -8.41 -9.30 6.43
N TYR A 221 -9.01 -8.78 5.37
CA TYR A 221 -9.45 -9.57 4.23
C TYR A 221 -9.02 -8.90 2.93
N ASN A 222 -8.22 -9.60 2.13
CA ASN A 222 -7.88 -9.19 0.76
C ASN A 222 -8.81 -9.93 -0.21
N GLY A 223 -9.94 -9.31 -0.54
CA GLY A 223 -11.05 -10.02 -1.20
C GLY A 223 -11.68 -11.02 -0.25
N THR A 224 -11.69 -12.30 -0.63
CA THR A 224 -12.18 -13.42 0.20
C THR A 224 -11.08 -14.03 1.07
N LEU A 225 -9.82 -13.72 0.79
CA LEU A 225 -8.68 -14.30 1.50
C LEU A 225 -8.48 -13.60 2.85
N LYS A 226 -8.52 -14.39 3.92
CA LYS A 226 -8.12 -13.96 5.27
C LYS A 226 -6.60 -13.76 5.30
N VAL A 227 -6.17 -12.60 5.76
CA VAL A 227 -4.77 -12.24 5.97
C VAL A 227 -4.59 -11.60 7.34
N ASP A 228 -3.40 -11.72 7.89
CA ASP A 228 -3.06 -11.07 9.15
C ASP A 228 -1.98 -10.00 8.90
N LEU A 229 -2.18 -8.82 9.46
CA LEU A 229 -1.19 -7.75 9.51
C LEU A 229 -0.42 -7.86 10.82
N TYR A 230 0.82 -8.33 10.75
CA TYR A 230 1.76 -8.40 11.85
C TYR A 230 2.45 -7.07 12.04
N GLN A 231 2.44 -6.52 13.25
CA GLN A 231 2.92 -5.19 13.56
C GLN A 231 4.00 -5.30 14.64
N TYR A 232 5.19 -4.80 14.30
CA TYR A 232 6.35 -4.70 15.19
C TYR A 232 6.68 -3.22 15.32
N PHE A 233 6.61 -2.67 16.54
CA PHE A 233 6.86 -1.25 16.75
C PHE A 233 8.34 -0.99 17.04
N GLY A 234 8.90 0.00 16.34
CA GLY A 234 10.26 0.44 16.57
C GLY A 234 10.44 1.13 17.92
N GLU A 235 11.65 1.03 18.47
CA GLU A 235 12.03 1.72 19.69
C GLU A 235 11.89 3.25 19.51
N ARG A 236 11.36 3.92 20.53
CA ARG A 236 11.26 5.39 20.50
C ARG A 236 12.64 6.02 20.66
N VAL A 237 13.07 6.77 19.66
CA VAL A 237 14.26 7.61 19.80
C VAL A 237 13.89 8.83 20.65
N LYS A 238 14.58 9.01 21.78
CA LYS A 238 14.45 10.23 22.57
C LYS A 238 14.90 11.40 21.71
N ARG A 239 14.03 12.38 21.45
CA ARG A 239 14.45 13.65 20.84
C ARG A 239 15.55 14.24 21.72
N GLN A 240 16.75 14.39 21.20
CA GLN A 240 17.73 15.27 21.81
C GLN A 240 17.16 16.69 21.66
N ILE A 241 16.66 17.24 22.78
CA ILE A 241 16.36 18.67 22.83
C ILE A 241 17.70 19.35 22.69
N LYS A 242 17.97 19.93 21.51
CA LYS A 242 19.10 20.86 21.38
C LYS A 242 18.81 22.02 22.31
N ALA A 243 19.65 22.14 23.35
CA ALA A 243 19.68 23.29 24.23
C ALA A 243 20.06 24.56 23.46
#